data_f1a5c1f446ad01f966c38ea65c60056f
#
_entry.id   f1a5c1f446ad01f966c38ea65c60056f
#
_cell.length_a   1.000
_cell.length_b   1.000
_cell.length_c   1.000
_cell.angle_alpha   90.00
_cell.angle_beta   90.00
_cell.angle_gamma   90.00
#
_symmetry.space_group_name_H-M   'P 1'
#
loop_
_entity.id
_entity.type
_entity.pdbx_description
1 polymer ?
#
loop_
_entity_poly.entity_id
_entity_poly.type
_entity_poly.pdbx_seq_one_letter_code
_entity_poly.pdbx_strand_id
1 'polypeptide(L)'
;MITVIIPVLNEEKTIRKVIQQAKRNEKVTEIIVVDDLSVDSTIAEAQKENVKIITSTQIGKGGSMREGLLMATNELIVFLDPDIPNSPDDIVAKLAEPLIRDEADFVKSYFERQAGRVTEIMVKPMLEFFFPHLLEFRQPLSGMIAGKRSFFQKVEFDADYGVDIGLLIDMHQVRARIKEVCIGEVENDMQPLHVLGRMAKQVANAIFKRVNIFHGGRKEEGEDPTQVMREQVEFAMQGLVRQPKKMIVFDMDHILLRGSFIQAAAEKFGFKKELNDILTQQKSNYIRTQKIARLLEGRTFAELIHVVESIPLIGDAVQVVRELQIRGYVCGIISDSYHSIANHVKNLLGLDFTLGNELEFQKSIATGEVRIPSQLLKDRFSQCEHEHCKSNMFQYILHRFGISTADSVAVGDGENDICMVKMAGTGISFNSTTPLVDQVADYVFRDQSLRPVLEVAR
;
A
#
# COMPACT_ATOMS: atom_id res chain seq x y z
N MET A 1 18.04 -18.86 11.54
CA MET A 1 17.27 -18.74 10.30
C MET A 1 16.97 -17.28 10.05
N ILE A 2 17.03 -16.83 8.80
CA ILE A 2 16.93 -15.43 8.38
C ILE A 2 15.82 -15.30 7.35
N THR A 3 14.98 -14.28 7.50
CA THR A 3 14.12 -13.78 6.44
C THR A 3 14.77 -12.56 5.77
N VAL A 4 14.89 -12.60 4.44
CA VAL A 4 15.30 -11.43 3.64
C VAL A 4 14.07 -10.81 3.04
N ILE A 5 13.91 -9.49 3.22
CA ILE A 5 12.81 -8.70 2.69
C ILE A 5 13.38 -7.71 1.67
N ILE A 6 12.81 -7.69 0.47
CA ILE A 6 13.27 -6.87 -0.63
C ILE A 6 12.08 -6.03 -1.12
N PRO A 7 11.93 -4.77 -0.65
CA PRO A 7 10.96 -3.85 -1.22
C PRO A 7 11.41 -3.44 -2.62
N VAL A 8 10.50 -3.47 -3.60
CA VAL A 8 10.84 -3.21 -5.01
C VAL A 8 9.82 -2.30 -5.67
N LEU A 9 10.34 -1.41 -6.56
CA LEU A 9 9.52 -0.58 -7.44
C LEU A 9 10.30 -0.33 -8.75
N ASN A 10 9.89 -0.99 -9.84
CA ASN A 10 10.50 -0.87 -11.16
C ASN A 10 12.00 -1.26 -11.20
N GLU A 11 12.29 -2.45 -10.72
CA GLU A 11 13.65 -2.99 -10.56
C GLU A 11 13.90 -4.26 -11.42
N GLU A 12 13.32 -4.31 -12.63
CA GLU A 12 13.42 -5.46 -13.52
C GLU A 12 14.86 -5.90 -13.83
N LYS A 13 15.81 -4.95 -13.81
CA LYS A 13 17.22 -5.21 -14.15
C LYS A 13 18.03 -5.81 -12.99
N THR A 14 17.62 -5.56 -11.77
CA THR A 14 18.41 -5.80 -10.56
C THR A 14 17.80 -6.85 -9.64
N ILE A 15 16.48 -6.95 -9.57
CA ILE A 15 15.76 -7.79 -8.60
C ILE A 15 16.22 -9.24 -8.60
N ARG A 16 16.40 -9.85 -9.77
CA ARG A 16 16.84 -11.24 -9.88
C ARG A 16 18.21 -11.48 -9.24
N LYS A 17 19.15 -10.56 -9.50
CA LYS A 17 20.50 -10.62 -8.92
C LYS A 17 20.46 -10.53 -7.40
N VAL A 18 19.68 -9.62 -6.85
CA VAL A 18 19.55 -9.44 -5.39
C VAL A 18 18.93 -10.67 -4.72
N ILE A 19 17.91 -11.28 -5.33
CA ILE A 19 17.35 -12.54 -4.84
C ILE A 19 18.40 -13.65 -4.84
N GLN A 20 19.20 -13.78 -5.92
CA GLN A 20 20.25 -14.78 -6.01
C GLN A 20 21.37 -14.56 -4.99
N GLN A 21 21.73 -13.31 -4.72
CA GLN A 21 22.68 -12.97 -3.64
C GLN A 21 22.13 -13.38 -2.28
N ALA A 22 20.85 -13.10 -1.98
CA ALA A 22 20.24 -13.52 -0.73
C ALA A 22 20.23 -15.05 -0.56
N LYS A 23 19.99 -15.81 -1.63
CA LYS A 23 20.00 -17.28 -1.62
C LYS A 23 21.35 -17.90 -1.35
N ARG A 24 22.48 -17.20 -1.57
CA ARG A 24 23.81 -17.72 -1.30
C ARG A 24 24.11 -17.96 0.17
N ASN A 25 23.37 -17.31 1.07
CA ASN A 25 23.54 -17.52 2.48
C ASN A 25 22.65 -18.68 2.97
N GLU A 26 23.27 -19.78 3.36
CA GLU A 26 22.58 -21.01 3.80
C GLU A 26 21.64 -20.82 5.00
N LYS A 27 21.80 -19.73 5.78
CA LYS A 27 20.93 -19.39 6.91
C LYS A 27 19.64 -18.67 6.46
N VAL A 28 19.55 -18.24 5.20
CA VAL A 28 18.34 -17.64 4.63
C VAL A 28 17.36 -18.76 4.28
N THR A 29 16.26 -18.80 5.00
CA THR A 29 15.20 -19.80 4.81
C THR A 29 13.93 -19.20 4.21
N GLU A 30 13.86 -17.89 4.13
CA GLU A 30 12.71 -17.17 3.57
C GLU A 30 13.18 -15.89 2.86
N ILE A 31 12.66 -15.66 1.67
CA ILE A 31 12.85 -14.42 0.91
C ILE A 31 11.48 -13.90 0.52
N ILE A 32 11.21 -12.65 0.86
CA ILE A 32 9.94 -11.97 0.59
C ILE A 32 10.25 -10.75 -0.28
N VAL A 33 9.78 -10.78 -1.51
CA VAL A 33 9.77 -9.61 -2.40
C VAL A 33 8.45 -8.87 -2.17
N VAL A 34 8.54 -7.59 -1.86
CA VAL A 34 7.37 -6.74 -1.64
C VAL A 34 7.32 -5.70 -2.75
N ASP A 35 6.41 -5.90 -3.67
CA ASP A 35 6.22 -5.03 -4.83
C ASP A 35 5.40 -3.80 -4.49
N ASP A 36 6.00 -2.63 -4.67
CA ASP A 36 5.37 -1.32 -4.44
C ASP A 36 4.70 -0.78 -5.73
N LEU A 37 4.02 -1.67 -6.49
CA LEU A 37 3.31 -1.38 -7.73
C LEU A 37 4.21 -1.16 -8.94
N SER A 38 5.15 -2.05 -9.17
CA SER A 38 5.99 -2.03 -10.38
C SER A 38 5.15 -2.13 -11.66
N VAL A 39 5.50 -1.32 -12.65
CA VAL A 39 4.86 -1.28 -13.98
C VAL A 39 5.72 -1.93 -15.07
N ASP A 40 6.94 -2.33 -14.72
CA ASP A 40 7.90 -3.03 -15.57
C ASP A 40 7.85 -4.56 -15.36
N SER A 41 8.88 -5.29 -15.79
CA SER A 41 8.95 -6.74 -15.65
C SER A 41 9.46 -7.21 -14.28
N THR A 42 9.55 -6.35 -13.26
CA THR A 42 10.09 -6.68 -11.92
C THR A 42 9.50 -7.97 -11.36
N ILE A 43 8.18 -8.08 -11.36
CA ILE A 43 7.48 -9.25 -10.79
C ILE A 43 7.73 -10.50 -11.62
N ALA A 44 7.74 -10.38 -12.94
CA ALA A 44 8.02 -11.50 -13.83
C ALA A 44 9.45 -12.04 -13.63
N GLU A 45 10.42 -11.17 -13.37
CA GLU A 45 11.80 -11.56 -13.05
C GLU A 45 11.91 -12.20 -11.64
N ALA A 46 11.22 -11.65 -10.64
CA ALA A 46 11.20 -12.22 -9.30
C ALA A 46 10.53 -13.61 -9.26
N GLN A 47 9.47 -13.83 -10.03
CA GLN A 47 8.76 -15.11 -10.12
C GLN A 47 9.67 -16.26 -10.61
N LYS A 48 10.66 -15.96 -11.46
CA LYS A 48 11.63 -16.97 -11.95
C LYS A 48 12.48 -17.56 -10.83
N GLU A 49 12.58 -16.87 -9.71
CA GLU A 49 13.44 -17.26 -8.59
C GLU A 49 12.70 -18.06 -7.50
N ASN A 50 11.43 -18.38 -7.67
CA ASN A 50 10.63 -19.17 -6.72
C ASN A 50 10.75 -18.66 -5.28
N VAL A 51 10.45 -17.38 -5.07
CA VAL A 51 10.42 -16.69 -3.78
C VAL A 51 8.99 -16.23 -3.47
N LYS A 52 8.72 -15.90 -2.21
CA LYS A 52 7.45 -15.32 -1.82
C LYS A 52 7.36 -13.89 -2.37
N ILE A 53 6.29 -13.60 -3.08
CA ILE A 53 6.03 -12.27 -3.64
C ILE A 53 4.70 -11.78 -3.06
N ILE A 54 4.72 -10.59 -2.50
CA ILE A 54 3.52 -9.88 -2.05
C ILE A 54 3.50 -8.50 -2.71
N THR A 55 2.33 -7.96 -2.94
CA THR A 55 2.19 -6.61 -3.44
C THR A 55 1.79 -5.69 -2.30
N SER A 56 2.51 -4.59 -2.16
CA SER A 56 2.26 -3.61 -1.10
C SER A 56 0.87 -3.00 -1.24
N THR A 57 0.22 -2.81 -0.12
CA THR A 57 -1.08 -2.13 -0.04
C THR A 57 -0.92 -0.68 0.39
N GLN A 58 0.24 -0.33 0.94
CA GLN A 58 0.64 1.04 1.24
C GLN A 58 1.78 1.45 0.33
N ILE A 59 1.61 2.61 -0.29
CA ILE A 59 2.59 3.16 -1.21
C ILE A 59 3.78 3.69 -0.45
N GLY A 60 4.96 3.32 -0.93
CA GLY A 60 6.23 3.81 -0.43
C GLY A 60 7.06 2.75 0.27
N LYS A 61 8.38 2.98 0.25
CA LYS A 61 9.39 2.04 0.73
C LYS A 61 9.09 1.49 2.13
N GLY A 62 8.75 2.36 3.05
CA GLY A 62 8.52 1.97 4.44
C GLY A 62 7.25 1.14 4.64
N GLY A 63 6.19 1.42 3.85
CA GLY A 63 4.99 0.58 3.80
C GLY A 63 5.34 -0.84 3.37
N SER A 64 6.07 -0.97 2.26
CA SER A 64 6.53 -2.26 1.73
C SER A 64 7.45 -3.00 2.71
N MET A 65 8.38 -2.31 3.38
CA MET A 65 9.23 -2.91 4.43
C MET A 65 8.38 -3.47 5.57
N ARG A 66 7.39 -2.71 6.04
CA ARG A 66 6.49 -3.11 7.12
C ARG A 66 5.66 -4.33 6.76
N GLU A 67 5.08 -4.36 5.56
CA GLU A 67 4.27 -5.49 5.09
C GLU A 67 5.12 -6.76 4.93
N GLY A 68 6.32 -6.64 4.41
CA GLY A 68 7.27 -7.75 4.37
C GLY A 68 7.60 -8.30 5.76
N LEU A 69 7.82 -7.42 6.74
CA LEU A 69 8.07 -7.80 8.14
C LEU A 69 6.88 -8.58 8.75
N LEU A 70 5.65 -8.19 8.43
CA LEU A 70 4.45 -8.88 8.92
C LEU A 70 4.33 -10.31 8.41
N MET A 71 4.78 -10.52 7.18
CA MET A 71 4.74 -11.82 6.53
C MET A 71 5.95 -12.69 6.87
N ALA A 72 6.95 -12.12 7.53
CA ALA A 72 8.19 -12.81 7.91
C ALA A 72 7.96 -13.80 9.05
N THR A 73 8.55 -14.99 8.94
CA THR A 73 8.41 -16.07 9.92
C THR A 73 9.59 -16.18 10.87
N ASN A 74 10.78 -15.69 10.47
CA ASN A 74 11.99 -15.79 11.28
C ASN A 74 12.18 -14.59 12.22
N GLU A 75 12.99 -14.77 13.26
CA GLU A 75 13.36 -13.69 14.20
C GLU A 75 14.41 -12.75 13.61
N LEU A 76 15.33 -13.25 12.77
CA LEU A 76 16.34 -12.41 12.15
C LEU A 76 15.83 -11.93 10.78
N ILE A 77 15.75 -10.62 10.65
CA ILE A 77 15.26 -9.95 9.44
C ILE A 77 16.41 -9.18 8.81
N VAL A 78 16.52 -9.27 7.49
CA VAL A 78 17.44 -8.46 6.67
C VAL A 78 16.64 -7.76 5.60
N PHE A 79 16.77 -6.44 5.50
CA PHE A 79 16.22 -5.65 4.40
C PHE A 79 17.34 -5.34 3.39
N LEU A 80 17.06 -5.54 2.10
CA LEU A 80 17.97 -5.23 1.01
C LEU A 80 17.29 -4.29 0.02
N ASP A 81 18.01 -3.23 -0.37
CA ASP A 81 17.61 -2.34 -1.45
C ASP A 81 17.99 -3.00 -2.81
N PRO A 82 17.05 -3.08 -3.76
CA PRO A 82 17.30 -3.75 -5.05
C PRO A 82 18.07 -2.87 -6.06
N ASP A 83 18.14 -1.55 -5.84
CA ASP A 83 18.74 -0.55 -6.73
C ASP A 83 20.28 -0.44 -6.61
N ILE A 84 20.92 -1.36 -5.89
CA ILE A 84 22.35 -1.37 -5.67
C ILE A 84 23.00 -2.52 -6.48
N PRO A 85 23.42 -2.26 -7.73
CA PRO A 85 23.84 -3.30 -8.65
C PRO A 85 25.15 -4.01 -8.25
N ASN A 86 26.01 -3.34 -7.46
CA ASN A 86 27.32 -3.84 -7.05
C ASN A 86 27.39 -4.20 -5.57
N SER A 87 26.24 -4.55 -4.94
CA SER A 87 26.26 -5.05 -3.58
C SER A 87 27.09 -6.33 -3.48
N PRO A 88 27.90 -6.50 -2.42
CA PRO A 88 28.76 -7.69 -2.28
C PRO A 88 27.93 -8.96 -2.08
N ASP A 89 28.44 -10.06 -2.58
CA ASP A 89 27.78 -11.38 -2.51
C ASP A 89 27.54 -11.86 -1.07
N ASP A 90 28.31 -11.39 -0.11
CA ASP A 90 28.25 -11.74 1.31
C ASP A 90 27.43 -10.72 2.16
N ILE A 91 26.67 -9.82 1.52
CA ILE A 91 25.95 -8.73 2.19
C ILE A 91 25.02 -9.23 3.30
N VAL A 92 24.25 -10.29 3.05
CA VAL A 92 23.36 -10.88 4.06
C VAL A 92 24.15 -11.41 5.25
N ALA A 93 25.30 -12.04 5.00
CA ALA A 93 26.17 -12.54 6.07
C ALA A 93 26.70 -11.39 6.93
N LYS A 94 27.22 -10.33 6.28
CA LYS A 94 27.76 -9.15 6.99
C LYS A 94 26.70 -8.48 7.86
N LEU A 95 25.48 -8.29 7.35
CA LEU A 95 24.40 -7.66 8.10
C LEU A 95 23.89 -8.55 9.24
N ALA A 96 23.81 -9.87 9.03
CA ALA A 96 23.23 -10.77 10.02
C ALA A 96 24.24 -11.21 11.09
N GLU A 97 25.55 -11.15 10.85
CA GLU A 97 26.57 -11.69 11.77
C GLU A 97 26.51 -11.08 13.17
N PRO A 98 26.38 -9.74 13.36
CA PRO A 98 26.27 -9.18 14.72
C PRO A 98 25.01 -9.63 15.46
N LEU A 99 23.91 -9.89 14.73
CA LEU A 99 22.68 -10.42 15.31
C LEU A 99 22.81 -11.89 15.73
N ILE A 100 23.49 -12.70 14.90
CA ILE A 100 23.74 -14.13 15.16
C ILE A 100 24.63 -14.32 16.36
N ARG A 101 25.63 -13.42 16.55
CA ARG A 101 26.53 -13.42 17.71
C ARG A 101 25.93 -12.76 18.95
N ASP A 102 24.68 -12.32 18.87
CA ASP A 102 24.00 -11.55 19.92
C ASP A 102 24.76 -10.28 20.37
N GLU A 103 25.50 -9.67 19.46
CA GLU A 103 26.25 -8.44 19.68
C GLU A 103 25.42 -7.18 19.36
N ALA A 104 24.33 -7.33 18.61
CA ALA A 104 23.42 -6.28 18.24
C ALA A 104 21.97 -6.76 18.20
N ASP A 105 21.03 -5.82 18.27
CA ASP A 105 19.61 -6.03 18.09
C ASP A 105 19.13 -5.38 16.78
N PHE A 106 19.89 -4.36 16.30
CA PHE A 106 19.70 -3.69 15.03
C PHE A 106 21.06 -3.37 14.39
N VAL A 107 21.16 -3.54 13.08
CA VAL A 107 22.38 -3.34 12.29
C VAL A 107 22.08 -2.41 11.13
N LYS A 108 22.87 -1.33 11.00
CA LYS A 108 22.90 -0.41 9.87
C LYS A 108 24.10 -0.72 8.98
N SER A 109 23.96 -0.63 7.68
CA SER A 109 25.11 -0.69 6.79
C SER A 109 25.69 0.70 6.53
N TYR A 110 27.01 0.72 6.24
CA TYR A 110 27.65 1.83 5.57
C TYR A 110 28.57 1.29 4.46
N PHE A 111 28.88 2.13 3.50
CA PHE A 111 29.78 1.81 2.37
C PHE A 111 30.88 2.86 2.25
N GLU A 112 31.99 2.48 1.61
CA GLU A 112 33.22 3.28 1.52
C GLU A 112 33.14 4.36 0.44
N ARG A 113 32.17 5.26 0.54
CA ARG A 113 32.11 6.49 -0.27
C ARG A 113 31.55 7.62 0.55
N GLN A 114 31.62 8.86 0.01
CA GLN A 114 30.92 10.00 0.62
C GLN A 114 29.42 9.71 0.72
N ALA A 115 28.84 10.03 1.86
CA ALA A 115 27.40 9.93 2.06
C ALA A 115 26.63 10.79 1.05
N GLY A 116 25.39 10.41 0.76
CA GLY A 116 24.56 11.12 -0.21
C GLY A 116 24.31 12.59 0.18
N ARG A 117 24.04 13.44 -0.81
CA ARG A 117 23.80 14.88 -0.61
C ARG A 117 22.75 15.18 0.46
N VAL A 118 21.66 14.43 0.51
CA VAL A 118 20.61 14.59 1.54
C VAL A 118 21.16 14.31 2.93
N THR A 119 21.99 13.27 3.06
CA THR A 119 22.64 12.92 4.33
C THR A 119 23.53 14.06 4.84
N GLU A 120 24.40 14.60 3.98
CA GLU A 120 25.40 15.63 4.41
C GLU A 120 24.75 16.99 4.61
N ILE A 121 23.85 17.42 3.71
CA ILE A 121 23.33 18.79 3.71
C ILE A 121 22.14 18.96 4.66
N MET A 122 21.39 17.90 4.95
CA MET A 122 20.15 18.00 5.73
C MET A 122 20.16 17.09 6.95
N VAL A 123 20.42 15.78 6.77
CA VAL A 123 20.25 14.82 7.89
C VAL A 123 21.25 15.05 9.00
N LYS A 124 22.55 15.13 8.68
CA LYS A 124 23.59 15.35 9.71
C LYS A 124 23.40 16.63 10.50
N PRO A 125 23.14 17.81 9.88
CA PRO A 125 22.81 19.02 10.62
C PRO A 125 21.57 18.86 11.51
N MET A 126 20.51 18.20 11.05
CA MET A 126 19.33 17.97 11.88
C MET A 126 19.61 17.02 13.04
N LEU A 127 20.39 15.95 12.81
CA LEU A 127 20.82 15.06 13.89
C LEU A 127 21.68 15.78 14.92
N GLU A 128 22.57 16.68 14.49
CA GLU A 128 23.38 17.50 15.38
C GLU A 128 22.52 18.31 16.37
N PHE A 129 21.42 18.89 15.89
CA PHE A 129 20.50 19.66 16.72
C PHE A 129 19.61 18.81 17.62
N PHE A 130 19.08 17.69 17.11
CA PHE A 130 17.99 16.98 17.77
C PHE A 130 18.39 15.61 18.35
N PHE A 131 19.38 14.94 17.75
CA PHE A 131 19.83 13.61 18.12
C PHE A 131 21.35 13.47 18.00
N PRO A 132 22.14 14.30 18.73
CA PRO A 132 23.59 14.39 18.54
C PRO A 132 24.33 13.06 18.72
N HIS A 133 23.79 12.15 19.51
CA HIS A 133 24.32 10.81 19.72
C HIS A 133 24.21 9.90 18.49
N LEU A 134 23.39 10.27 17.48
CA LEU A 134 23.27 9.52 16.23
C LEU A 134 24.22 10.02 15.13
N LEU A 135 25.03 11.06 15.40
CA LEU A 135 26.06 11.53 14.47
C LEU A 135 27.22 10.55 14.26
N GLU A 136 27.36 9.58 15.15
CA GLU A 136 28.36 8.52 15.00
C GLU A 136 28.12 7.64 13.78
N PHE A 137 26.85 7.54 13.32
CA PHE A 137 26.48 6.72 12.16
C PHE A 137 26.91 7.40 10.86
N ARG A 138 27.73 6.68 10.08
CA ARG A 138 28.30 7.18 8.82
C ARG A 138 27.22 7.39 7.76
N GLN A 139 26.26 6.45 7.72
CA GLN A 139 25.18 6.46 6.72
C GLN A 139 23.80 6.24 7.36
N PRO A 140 23.26 7.25 8.04
CA PRO A 140 21.98 7.13 8.76
C PRO A 140 20.79 6.84 7.83
N LEU A 141 20.89 7.15 6.52
CA LEU A 141 19.88 6.87 5.51
C LEU A 141 20.08 5.54 4.75
N SER A 142 21.03 4.69 5.14
CA SER A 142 21.15 3.39 4.49
C SER A 142 19.92 2.54 4.72
N GLY A 143 19.32 2.02 3.64
CA GLY A 143 18.16 1.12 3.70
C GLY A 143 18.52 -0.35 3.83
N MET A 144 19.80 -0.71 3.61
CA MET A 144 20.29 -2.07 3.84
C MET A 144 20.58 -2.25 5.32
N ILE A 145 19.65 -2.87 6.01
CA ILE A 145 19.62 -3.02 7.47
C ILE A 145 19.27 -4.43 7.88
N ALA A 146 19.60 -4.79 9.10
CA ALA A 146 19.14 -6.03 9.70
C ALA A 146 18.73 -5.81 11.15
N GLY A 147 17.89 -6.67 11.68
CA GLY A 147 17.48 -6.59 13.10
C GLY A 147 16.67 -7.79 13.54
N LYS A 148 16.45 -7.83 14.85
CA LYS A 148 15.54 -8.81 15.45
C LYS A 148 14.10 -8.35 15.21
N ARG A 149 13.24 -9.26 14.71
CA ARG A 149 11.83 -9.01 14.46
C ARG A 149 11.13 -8.44 15.69
N SER A 150 11.43 -8.96 16.86
CA SER A 150 10.90 -8.50 18.15
C SER A 150 11.21 -7.01 18.45
N PHE A 151 12.30 -6.46 17.91
CA PHE A 151 12.62 -5.03 18.01
C PHE A 151 11.89 -4.21 16.94
N PHE A 152 11.83 -4.68 15.70
CA PHE A 152 11.05 -4.01 14.64
C PHE A 152 9.56 -3.88 14.99
N GLN A 153 9.01 -4.82 15.74
CA GLN A 153 7.61 -4.76 16.21
C GLN A 153 7.36 -3.66 17.26
N LYS A 154 8.41 -3.08 17.85
CA LYS A 154 8.32 -2.02 18.88
C LYS A 154 8.41 -0.61 18.29
N VAL A 155 8.75 -0.48 17.01
CA VAL A 155 9.04 0.79 16.36
C VAL A 155 8.03 1.07 15.24
N GLU A 156 7.95 2.35 14.85
CA GLU A 156 7.06 2.78 13.79
C GLU A 156 7.80 2.82 12.44
N PHE A 157 7.14 2.33 11.39
CA PHE A 157 7.61 2.47 10.02
C PHE A 157 6.92 3.67 9.38
N ASP A 158 7.66 4.73 9.08
CA ASP A 158 7.15 5.78 8.21
C ASP A 158 6.88 5.18 6.83
N ALA A 159 5.79 5.58 6.17
CA ALA A 159 5.36 4.93 4.93
C ALA A 159 6.36 5.13 3.77
N ASP A 160 7.09 6.24 3.77
CA ASP A 160 7.95 6.71 2.69
C ASP A 160 9.46 6.53 2.96
N TYR A 161 10.31 7.32 2.29
CA TYR A 161 11.77 7.33 2.49
C TYR A 161 12.22 7.82 3.88
N GLY A 162 11.32 8.35 4.69
CA GLY A 162 11.58 8.68 6.09
C GLY A 162 11.85 7.45 6.95
N VAL A 163 11.47 6.25 6.49
CA VAL A 163 11.63 4.99 7.23
C VAL A 163 13.08 4.73 7.65
N ASP A 164 14.07 5.04 6.81
CA ASP A 164 15.47 4.70 7.08
C ASP A 164 16.04 5.46 8.28
N ILE A 165 15.71 6.74 8.43
CA ILE A 165 16.11 7.56 9.58
C ILE A 165 15.18 7.32 10.77
N GLY A 166 13.89 7.13 10.50
CA GLY A 166 12.89 6.86 11.52
C GLY A 166 13.23 5.61 12.33
N LEU A 167 13.53 4.51 11.65
CA LEU A 167 13.96 3.27 12.31
C LEU A 167 15.22 3.46 13.16
N LEU A 168 16.21 4.24 12.68
CA LEU A 168 17.42 4.48 13.45
C LEU A 168 17.12 5.22 14.77
N ILE A 169 16.30 6.28 14.71
CA ILE A 169 15.90 7.05 15.88
C ILE A 169 15.08 6.19 16.85
N ASP A 170 14.08 5.48 16.33
CA ASP A 170 13.18 4.67 17.16
C ASP A 170 13.91 3.48 17.80
N MET A 171 14.81 2.81 17.08
CA MET A 171 15.64 1.73 17.63
C MET A 171 16.51 2.23 18.78
N HIS A 172 17.08 3.44 18.65
CA HIS A 172 17.81 4.05 19.78
C HIS A 172 16.87 4.34 20.96
N GLN A 173 15.67 4.86 20.73
CA GLN A 173 14.69 5.17 21.78
C GLN A 173 14.23 3.91 22.55
N VAL A 174 14.07 2.77 21.86
CA VAL A 174 13.75 1.48 22.49
C VAL A 174 14.96 0.78 23.08
N ARG A 175 16.14 1.45 23.11
CA ARG A 175 17.40 0.97 23.67
C ARG A 175 17.91 -0.31 22.99
N ALA A 176 17.70 -0.45 21.69
CA ALA A 176 18.33 -1.51 20.91
C ALA A 176 19.85 -1.33 20.88
N ARG A 177 20.58 -2.42 20.96
CA ARG A 177 22.03 -2.41 20.69
C ARG A 177 22.23 -2.25 19.18
N ILE A 178 22.71 -1.08 18.75
CA ILE A 178 22.86 -0.74 17.33
C ILE A 178 24.33 -0.90 16.93
N LYS A 179 24.59 -1.55 15.80
CA LYS A 179 25.92 -1.64 15.18
C LYS A 179 25.89 -1.16 13.73
N GLU A 180 26.97 -0.53 13.30
CA GLU A 180 27.23 -0.28 11.87
C GLU A 180 28.20 -1.31 11.31
N VAL A 181 27.91 -1.80 10.10
CA VAL A 181 28.80 -2.74 9.37
C VAL A 181 29.14 -2.19 8.00
N CYS A 182 30.40 -2.33 7.61
CA CYS A 182 30.86 -1.99 6.27
C CYS A 182 30.43 -3.06 5.28
N ILE A 183 29.70 -2.65 4.25
CA ILE A 183 29.31 -3.55 3.16
C ILE A 183 30.21 -3.43 1.92
N GLY A 184 31.29 -2.63 1.99
CA GLY A 184 32.25 -2.44 0.91
C GLY A 184 31.97 -1.22 0.05
N GLU A 185 32.45 -1.22 -1.18
CA GLU A 185 32.18 -0.15 -2.14
C GLU A 185 30.84 -0.38 -2.83
N VAL A 186 30.05 0.71 -2.94
CA VAL A 186 28.73 0.69 -3.59
C VAL A 186 28.68 1.82 -4.61
N GLU A 187 28.39 1.49 -5.85
CA GLU A 187 28.09 2.46 -6.90
C GLU A 187 26.58 2.68 -6.95
N ASN A 188 26.19 3.94 -6.96
CA ASN A 188 24.78 4.33 -7.05
C ASN A 188 24.62 5.53 -8.00
N ASP A 189 23.64 5.50 -8.87
CA ASP A 189 23.37 6.59 -9.78
C ASP A 189 22.87 7.85 -9.03
N MET A 190 23.39 9.01 -9.46
CA MET A 190 22.99 10.29 -8.86
C MET A 190 21.58 10.67 -9.28
N GLN A 191 20.67 10.75 -8.31
CA GLN A 191 19.32 11.23 -8.55
C GLN A 191 19.28 12.74 -8.85
N PRO A 192 18.37 13.21 -9.72
CA PRO A 192 18.15 14.62 -9.99
C PRO A 192 17.73 15.41 -8.74
N LEU A 193 18.10 16.69 -8.65
CA LEU A 193 17.85 17.53 -7.46
C LEU A 193 16.37 17.62 -7.05
N HIS A 194 15.45 17.63 -8.00
CA HIS A 194 14.02 17.70 -7.68
C HIS A 194 13.49 16.42 -7.02
N VAL A 195 14.06 15.27 -7.36
CA VAL A 195 13.76 13.98 -6.72
C VAL A 195 14.33 13.95 -5.30
N LEU A 196 15.59 14.40 -5.15
CA LEU A 196 16.24 14.54 -3.84
C LEU A 196 15.50 15.51 -2.92
N GLY A 197 14.89 16.58 -3.46
CA GLY A 197 14.10 17.54 -2.68
C GLY A 197 12.85 16.92 -2.04
N ARG A 198 12.15 16.05 -2.76
CA ARG A 198 10.99 15.29 -2.20
C ARG A 198 11.44 14.32 -1.12
N MET A 199 12.47 13.53 -1.40
CA MET A 199 13.07 12.61 -0.43
C MET A 199 13.54 13.35 0.84
N ALA A 200 14.22 14.49 0.69
CA ALA A 200 14.66 15.31 1.81
C ALA A 200 13.49 15.77 2.69
N LYS A 201 12.37 16.19 2.07
CA LYS A 201 11.16 16.58 2.82
C LYS A 201 10.60 15.42 3.64
N GLN A 202 10.50 14.22 3.09
CA GLN A 202 10.02 13.03 3.79
C GLN A 202 10.92 12.66 4.96
N VAL A 203 12.22 12.65 4.74
CA VAL A 203 13.24 12.42 5.78
C VAL A 203 13.17 13.48 6.88
N ALA A 204 13.02 14.76 6.53
CA ALA A 204 12.85 15.84 7.51
C ALA A 204 11.58 15.65 8.36
N ASN A 205 10.47 15.31 7.73
CA ASN A 205 9.21 15.03 8.44
C ASN A 205 9.38 13.88 9.44
N ALA A 206 10.05 12.80 9.07
CA ALA A 206 10.32 11.67 9.96
C ALA A 206 11.14 12.07 11.19
N ILE A 207 12.14 12.97 11.02
CA ILE A 207 12.94 13.53 12.13
C ILE A 207 12.05 14.41 13.01
N PHE A 208 11.31 15.38 12.44
CA PHE A 208 10.45 16.28 13.19
C PHE A 208 9.36 15.57 13.98
N LYS A 209 8.75 14.53 13.41
CA LYS A 209 7.77 13.69 14.09
C LYS A 209 8.32 13.13 15.42
N ARG A 210 9.60 12.78 15.46
CA ARG A 210 10.26 12.18 16.63
C ARG A 210 10.82 13.21 17.62
N VAL A 211 11.03 14.43 17.20
CA VAL A 211 11.46 15.54 18.07
C VAL A 211 10.29 16.12 18.88
N ASN A 212 9.06 15.73 18.64
CA ASN A 212 7.86 16.32 19.25
C ASN A 212 7.71 17.84 19.05
N ILE A 213 8.40 18.44 18.06
CA ILE A 213 8.26 19.86 17.76
C ILE A 213 6.83 20.19 17.31
N PHE A 214 6.17 19.28 16.63
CA PHE A 214 4.76 19.42 16.23
C PHE A 214 3.74 18.89 17.26
N HIS A 215 4.20 18.26 18.37
CA HIS A 215 3.31 17.75 19.41
C HIS A 215 3.15 18.70 20.62
N GLY A 216 3.77 19.87 20.57
CA GLY A 216 3.62 20.92 21.61
C GLY A 216 2.32 21.72 21.54
N GLY A 217 1.31 21.23 20.89
CA GLY A 217 0.02 21.89 20.83
C GLY A 217 -0.98 21.11 20.00
N ARG A 218 -1.90 20.50 20.69
CA ARG A 218 -3.07 19.77 20.19
C ARG A 218 -2.70 18.50 19.40
N LYS A 219 -3.18 17.34 19.87
CA LYS A 219 -3.73 16.37 18.95
C LYS A 219 -4.64 17.18 18.03
N GLU A 220 -4.20 17.45 16.82
CA GLU A 220 -5.13 17.82 15.77
C GLU A 220 -6.02 16.59 15.60
N GLU A 221 -7.20 16.66 16.15
CA GLU A 221 -8.30 15.81 15.81
C GLU A 221 -8.50 15.97 14.31
N GLY A 222 -8.16 14.91 13.55
CA GLY A 222 -8.45 14.82 12.14
C GLY A 222 -7.35 15.40 11.22
N GLU A 223 -6.48 14.52 10.72
CA GLU A 223 -5.95 14.73 9.37
C GLU A 223 -7.15 14.99 8.46
N ASP A 224 -7.06 16.05 7.67
CA ASP A 224 -8.12 16.43 6.73
C ASP A 224 -8.43 15.23 5.82
N PRO A 225 -9.65 14.65 5.87
CA PRO A 225 -10.02 13.51 5.02
C PRO A 225 -9.81 13.80 3.52
N THR A 226 -9.76 15.07 3.12
CA THR A 226 -9.40 15.50 1.77
C THR A 226 -7.95 15.20 1.42
N GLN A 227 -7.04 15.18 2.40
CA GLN A 227 -5.62 14.92 2.14
C GLN A 227 -5.39 13.48 1.73
N VAL A 228 -6.02 12.52 2.40
CA VAL A 228 -5.90 11.09 2.11
C VAL A 228 -6.27 10.76 0.68
N MET A 229 -7.42 11.27 0.22
CA MET A 229 -7.86 11.00 -1.14
C MET A 229 -7.04 11.76 -2.18
N ARG A 230 -6.58 12.96 -1.85
CA ARG A 230 -5.67 13.70 -2.72
C ARG A 230 -4.39 12.90 -2.95
N GLU A 231 -3.86 12.28 -1.92
CA GLU A 231 -2.69 11.39 -1.99
C GLU A 231 -2.96 10.14 -2.83
N GLN A 232 -4.10 9.47 -2.61
CA GLN A 232 -4.51 8.29 -3.41
C GLN A 232 -4.66 8.64 -4.89
N VAL A 233 -5.26 9.78 -5.22
CA VAL A 233 -5.46 10.22 -6.61
C VAL A 233 -4.18 10.75 -7.24
N GLU A 234 -3.37 11.53 -6.52
CA GLU A 234 -2.06 11.98 -7.01
C GLU A 234 -1.14 10.81 -7.34
N PHE A 235 -1.19 9.76 -6.53
CA PHE A 235 -0.48 8.53 -6.81
C PHE A 235 -1.01 7.81 -8.06
N ALA A 236 -2.32 7.65 -8.17
CA ALA A 236 -2.95 7.05 -9.36
C ALA A 236 -2.54 7.78 -10.64
N MET A 237 -2.38 9.11 -10.57
CA MET A 237 -1.95 9.93 -11.71
C MET A 237 -0.46 9.79 -12.04
N GLN A 238 0.41 9.54 -11.06
CA GLN A 238 1.86 9.41 -11.28
C GLN A 238 2.22 8.15 -12.07
N GLY A 239 1.43 7.08 -11.96
CA GLY A 239 1.61 5.82 -12.69
C GLY A 239 1.20 5.88 -14.17
N LEU A 240 0.50 6.94 -14.60
CA LEU A 240 -0.02 7.03 -15.96
C LEU A 240 0.95 7.75 -16.90
N VAL A 241 1.52 7.01 -17.84
CA VAL A 241 2.45 7.52 -18.87
C VAL A 241 1.74 8.39 -19.93
N ARG A 242 0.40 8.31 -20.05
CA ARG A 242 -0.44 9.09 -20.98
C ARG A 242 -1.66 9.62 -20.27
N GLN A 243 -2.16 10.80 -20.68
CA GLN A 243 -3.47 11.27 -20.22
C GLN A 243 -4.56 10.30 -20.71
N PRO A 244 -5.26 9.62 -19.81
CA PRO A 244 -6.32 8.70 -20.21
C PRO A 244 -7.49 9.50 -20.78
N LYS A 245 -8.15 8.94 -21.80
CA LYS A 245 -9.35 9.55 -22.38
C LYS A 245 -10.63 8.89 -21.94
N LYS A 246 -10.54 7.68 -21.41
CA LYS A 246 -11.66 6.84 -20.96
C LYS A 246 -11.37 6.22 -19.61
N MET A 247 -12.42 6.00 -18.83
CA MET A 247 -12.31 5.40 -17.50
C MET A 247 -13.34 4.30 -17.32
N ILE A 248 -12.92 3.22 -16.66
CA ILE A 248 -13.85 2.24 -16.12
C ILE A 248 -13.57 2.04 -14.63
N VAL A 249 -14.63 2.02 -13.84
CA VAL A 249 -14.56 1.70 -12.41
C VAL A 249 -15.43 0.50 -12.09
N PHE A 250 -14.91 -0.32 -11.21
CA PHE A 250 -15.58 -1.50 -10.68
C PHE A 250 -15.83 -1.32 -9.19
N ASP A 251 -16.95 -1.80 -8.67
CA ASP A 251 -16.97 -2.20 -7.27
C ASP A 251 -16.09 -3.44 -7.08
N MET A 252 -15.69 -3.70 -5.85
CA MET A 252 -14.81 -4.82 -5.53
C MET A 252 -15.58 -6.10 -5.20
N ASP A 253 -16.42 -6.00 -4.17
CA ASP A 253 -17.17 -7.14 -3.63
C ASP A 253 -18.23 -7.61 -4.66
N HIS A 254 -18.36 -8.91 -4.85
CA HIS A 254 -19.26 -9.55 -5.82
C HIS A 254 -19.04 -9.20 -7.31
N ILE A 255 -18.18 -8.22 -7.63
CA ILE A 255 -17.82 -7.81 -9.00
C ILE A 255 -16.46 -8.36 -9.42
N LEU A 256 -15.43 -8.09 -8.67
CA LEU A 256 -14.05 -8.57 -8.90
C LEU A 256 -13.75 -9.81 -8.04
N LEU A 257 -14.31 -9.84 -6.85
CA LEU A 257 -14.32 -10.97 -5.93
C LEU A 257 -15.61 -11.77 -6.06
N ARG A 258 -15.54 -13.09 -5.93
CA ARG A 258 -16.72 -13.97 -5.83
C ARG A 258 -17.27 -14.02 -4.39
N GLY A 259 -17.36 -12.88 -3.74
CA GLY A 259 -17.83 -12.74 -2.37
C GLY A 259 -17.54 -11.36 -1.81
N SER A 260 -17.84 -11.17 -0.53
CA SER A 260 -17.58 -9.91 0.17
C SER A 260 -16.48 -10.11 1.21
N PHE A 261 -15.51 -9.18 1.22
CA PHE A 261 -14.42 -9.17 2.18
C PHE A 261 -14.91 -9.20 3.62
N ILE A 262 -15.86 -8.32 3.97
CA ILE A 262 -16.30 -8.22 5.36
C ILE A 262 -17.11 -9.44 5.82
N GLN A 263 -17.84 -10.09 4.91
CA GLN A 263 -18.56 -11.32 5.21
C GLN A 263 -17.57 -12.48 5.46
N ALA A 264 -16.53 -12.60 4.63
CA ALA A 264 -15.48 -13.60 4.81
C ALA A 264 -14.70 -13.34 6.12
N ALA A 265 -14.40 -12.08 6.45
CA ALA A 265 -13.80 -11.72 7.72
C ALA A 265 -14.69 -12.08 8.91
N ALA A 266 -15.99 -11.81 8.80
CA ALA A 266 -16.97 -12.14 9.85
C ALA A 266 -17.07 -13.64 10.11
N GLU A 267 -16.98 -14.44 9.06
CA GLU A 267 -16.94 -15.89 9.17
C GLU A 267 -15.64 -16.38 9.81
N LYS A 268 -14.50 -15.90 9.33
CA LYS A 268 -13.19 -16.32 9.82
C LYS A 268 -12.94 -15.90 11.27
N PHE A 269 -13.38 -14.70 11.66
CA PHE A 269 -13.13 -14.13 12.99
C PHE A 269 -14.30 -14.28 13.97
N GLY A 270 -15.44 -14.82 13.53
CA GLY A 270 -16.56 -15.20 14.40
C GLY A 270 -17.50 -14.07 14.81
N PHE A 271 -17.55 -12.95 14.06
CA PHE A 271 -18.45 -11.81 14.36
C PHE A 271 -19.64 -11.68 13.39
N LYS A 272 -20.09 -12.79 12.80
CA LYS A 272 -21.17 -12.79 11.79
C LYS A 272 -22.50 -12.26 12.32
N LYS A 273 -22.79 -12.52 13.60
CA LYS A 273 -24.01 -12.04 14.25
C LYS A 273 -23.98 -10.52 14.41
N GLU A 274 -22.89 -9.98 14.94
CA GLU A 274 -22.68 -8.56 15.16
C GLU A 274 -22.73 -7.78 13.83
N LEU A 275 -22.10 -8.34 12.77
CA LEU A 275 -22.18 -7.77 11.43
C LEU A 275 -23.62 -7.69 10.93
N ASN A 276 -24.40 -8.77 11.03
CA ASN A 276 -25.78 -8.79 10.61
C ASN A 276 -26.65 -7.80 11.40
N ASP A 277 -26.42 -7.67 12.70
CA ASP A 277 -27.11 -6.69 13.54
C ASP A 277 -26.82 -5.25 13.09
N ILE A 278 -25.55 -4.95 12.74
CA ILE A 278 -25.16 -3.65 12.20
C ILE A 278 -25.84 -3.39 10.85
N LEU A 279 -25.79 -4.35 9.93
CA LEU A 279 -26.34 -4.21 8.58
C LEU A 279 -27.87 -4.00 8.60
N THR A 280 -28.58 -4.61 9.54
CA THR A 280 -30.04 -4.50 9.65
C THR A 280 -30.51 -3.27 10.42
N GLN A 281 -29.77 -2.85 11.46
CA GLN A 281 -30.21 -1.77 12.35
C GLN A 281 -29.73 -0.38 11.91
N GLN A 282 -28.60 -0.28 11.19
CA GLN A 282 -28.01 0.98 10.80
C GLN A 282 -28.42 1.40 9.39
N LYS A 283 -29.18 2.50 9.29
CA LYS A 283 -29.58 3.08 8.01
C LYS A 283 -28.50 3.98 7.39
N SER A 284 -27.70 4.66 8.22
CA SER A 284 -26.61 5.52 7.76
C SER A 284 -25.40 4.69 7.35
N ASN A 285 -24.98 4.78 6.09
CA ASN A 285 -23.78 4.12 5.58
C ASN A 285 -22.52 4.58 6.33
N TYR A 286 -22.46 5.87 6.70
CA TYR A 286 -21.36 6.44 7.47
C TYR A 286 -21.17 5.73 8.82
N ILE A 287 -22.25 5.65 9.62
CA ILE A 287 -22.22 4.99 10.93
C ILE A 287 -21.99 3.48 10.79
N ARG A 288 -22.55 2.89 9.74
CA ARG A 288 -22.34 1.46 9.41
C ARG A 288 -20.87 1.16 9.20
N THR A 289 -20.19 1.94 8.36
CA THR A 289 -18.76 1.80 8.07
C THR A 289 -17.91 1.89 9.34
N GLN A 290 -18.18 2.87 10.21
CA GLN A 290 -17.46 3.01 11.48
C GLN A 290 -17.67 1.81 12.42
N LYS A 291 -18.91 1.33 12.54
CA LYS A 291 -19.20 0.18 13.39
C LYS A 291 -18.58 -1.12 12.87
N ILE A 292 -18.55 -1.30 11.55
CA ILE A 292 -17.91 -2.46 10.92
C ILE A 292 -16.39 -2.42 11.13
N ALA A 293 -15.76 -1.25 11.04
CA ALA A 293 -14.33 -1.11 11.31
C ALA A 293 -13.95 -1.58 12.73
N ARG A 294 -14.78 -1.28 13.73
CA ARG A 294 -14.58 -1.73 15.13
C ARG A 294 -14.60 -3.25 15.28
N LEU A 295 -15.31 -3.99 14.42
CA LEU A 295 -15.30 -5.45 14.44
C LEU A 295 -13.94 -6.04 14.01
N LEU A 296 -13.12 -5.24 13.35
CA LEU A 296 -11.77 -5.61 12.91
C LEU A 296 -10.68 -5.18 13.90
N GLU A 297 -11.03 -4.50 15.00
CA GLU A 297 -10.08 -4.10 16.04
C GLU A 297 -9.25 -5.28 16.53
N GLY A 298 -7.94 -5.06 16.67
CA GLY A 298 -7.00 -6.07 17.12
C GLY A 298 -6.56 -7.09 16.06
N ARG A 299 -7.11 -7.03 14.84
CA ARG A 299 -6.68 -7.90 13.74
C ARG A 299 -5.43 -7.36 13.08
N THR A 300 -4.50 -8.26 12.78
CA THR A 300 -3.30 -7.89 12.05
C THR A 300 -3.62 -7.68 10.57
N PHE A 301 -2.85 -6.79 9.94
CA PHE A 301 -2.96 -6.57 8.51
C PHE A 301 -2.82 -7.89 7.70
N ALA A 302 -1.85 -8.74 8.08
CA ALA A 302 -1.65 -10.04 7.44
C ALA A 302 -2.88 -10.95 7.53
N GLU A 303 -3.59 -10.98 8.68
CA GLU A 303 -4.83 -11.74 8.81
C GLU A 303 -5.91 -11.24 7.84
N LEU A 304 -6.01 -9.91 7.66
CA LEU A 304 -6.97 -9.31 6.75
C LEU A 304 -6.63 -9.61 5.28
N ILE A 305 -5.36 -9.57 4.90
CA ILE A 305 -4.91 -9.97 3.56
C ILE A 305 -5.21 -11.46 3.31
N HIS A 306 -4.96 -12.34 4.27
CA HIS A 306 -5.32 -13.74 4.12
C HIS A 306 -6.84 -13.98 3.98
N VAL A 307 -7.68 -13.09 4.54
CA VAL A 307 -9.13 -13.14 4.31
C VAL A 307 -9.42 -12.84 2.85
N VAL A 308 -8.94 -11.74 2.30
CA VAL A 308 -9.26 -11.38 0.91
C VAL A 308 -8.68 -12.37 -0.09
N GLU A 309 -7.50 -12.92 0.16
CA GLU A 309 -6.88 -13.97 -0.67
C GLU A 309 -7.67 -15.28 -0.65
N SER A 310 -8.45 -15.54 0.40
CA SER A 310 -9.31 -16.72 0.48
C SER A 310 -10.58 -16.59 -0.38
N ILE A 311 -10.91 -15.38 -0.86
CA ILE A 311 -12.07 -15.12 -1.71
C ILE A 311 -11.63 -15.27 -3.18
N PRO A 312 -12.24 -16.18 -3.96
CA PRO A 312 -11.86 -16.35 -5.35
C PRO A 312 -12.11 -15.08 -6.17
N LEU A 313 -11.14 -14.71 -7.00
CA LEU A 313 -11.32 -13.69 -8.04
C LEU A 313 -12.23 -14.24 -9.17
N ILE A 314 -12.87 -13.33 -9.91
CA ILE A 314 -13.50 -13.71 -11.19
C ILE A 314 -12.39 -14.14 -12.15
N GLY A 315 -12.54 -15.33 -12.73
CA GLY A 315 -11.45 -16.06 -13.38
C GLY A 315 -10.81 -15.38 -14.60
N ASP A 316 -11.53 -14.49 -15.27
CA ASP A 316 -11.06 -13.75 -16.44
C ASP A 316 -10.81 -12.26 -16.16
N ALA A 317 -10.91 -11.81 -14.91
CA ALA A 317 -10.79 -10.40 -14.54
C ALA A 317 -9.46 -9.77 -15.00
N VAL A 318 -8.33 -10.47 -14.82
CA VAL A 318 -7.00 -10.01 -15.29
C VAL A 318 -6.98 -9.78 -16.80
N GLN A 319 -7.57 -10.71 -17.57
CA GLN A 319 -7.61 -10.62 -19.03
C GLN A 319 -8.49 -9.47 -19.50
N VAL A 320 -9.66 -9.30 -18.87
CA VAL A 320 -10.62 -8.22 -19.18
C VAL A 320 -10.01 -6.86 -18.85
N VAL A 321 -9.39 -6.71 -17.69
CA VAL A 321 -8.71 -5.46 -17.30
C VAL A 321 -7.62 -5.11 -18.31
N ARG A 322 -6.77 -6.07 -18.67
CA ARG A 322 -5.71 -5.84 -19.66
C ARG A 322 -6.27 -5.42 -21.04
N GLU A 323 -7.35 -6.04 -21.48
CA GLU A 323 -7.99 -5.68 -22.75
C GLU A 323 -8.59 -4.26 -22.70
N LEU A 324 -9.20 -3.88 -21.60
CA LEU A 324 -9.71 -2.50 -21.38
C LEU A 324 -8.58 -1.47 -21.41
N GLN A 325 -7.45 -1.77 -20.75
CA GLN A 325 -6.26 -0.90 -20.78
C GLN A 325 -5.69 -0.76 -22.21
N ILE A 326 -5.64 -1.85 -22.99
CA ILE A 326 -5.25 -1.80 -24.42
C ILE A 326 -6.20 -0.90 -25.21
N ARG A 327 -7.51 -0.87 -24.90
CA ARG A 327 -8.51 0.02 -25.50
C ARG A 327 -8.42 1.46 -25.00
N GLY A 328 -7.46 1.78 -24.13
CA GLY A 328 -7.19 3.12 -23.63
C GLY A 328 -8.01 3.53 -22.40
N TYR A 329 -8.65 2.57 -21.72
CA TYR A 329 -9.30 2.82 -20.44
C TYR A 329 -8.26 2.88 -19.32
N VAL A 330 -8.41 3.84 -18.41
CA VAL A 330 -7.87 3.72 -17.06
C VAL A 330 -8.87 2.93 -16.23
N CYS A 331 -8.39 1.89 -15.55
CA CYS A 331 -9.22 0.91 -14.85
C CYS A 331 -9.04 1.04 -13.34
N GLY A 332 -10.12 1.18 -12.58
CA GLY A 332 -10.01 1.35 -11.14
C GLY A 332 -11.09 0.69 -10.31
N ILE A 333 -10.89 0.70 -8.99
CA ILE A 333 -11.86 0.26 -7.99
C ILE A 333 -12.38 1.47 -7.23
N ILE A 334 -13.69 1.55 -7.04
CA ILE A 334 -14.33 2.42 -6.04
C ILE A 334 -15.17 1.54 -5.13
N SER A 335 -14.75 1.39 -3.88
CA SER A 335 -15.39 0.46 -2.94
C SER A 335 -15.67 1.11 -1.59
N ASP A 336 -16.76 0.71 -0.95
CA ASP A 336 -17.06 1.04 0.44
C ASP A 336 -16.22 0.21 1.43
N SER A 337 -15.47 -0.77 0.93
CA SER A 337 -14.50 -1.52 1.70
C SER A 337 -13.25 -0.69 2.01
N TYR A 338 -12.22 -1.30 2.55
CA TYR A 338 -11.03 -0.60 2.97
C TYR A 338 -10.03 -0.48 1.83
N HIS A 339 -9.44 0.72 1.69
CA HIS A 339 -8.46 1.05 0.64
C HIS A 339 -7.32 0.03 0.59
N SER A 340 -6.76 -0.36 1.72
CA SER A 340 -5.68 -1.34 1.81
C SER A 340 -6.07 -2.71 1.21
N ILE A 341 -7.30 -3.16 1.44
CA ILE A 341 -7.83 -4.41 0.89
C ILE A 341 -8.11 -4.27 -0.61
N ALA A 342 -8.78 -3.19 -1.01
CA ALA A 342 -9.06 -2.91 -2.42
C ALA A 342 -7.76 -2.74 -3.23
N ASN A 343 -6.72 -2.15 -2.64
CA ASN A 343 -5.42 -1.98 -3.26
C ASN A 343 -4.72 -3.33 -3.49
N HIS A 344 -4.84 -4.27 -2.56
CA HIS A 344 -4.35 -5.64 -2.77
C HIS A 344 -5.03 -6.29 -3.98
N VAL A 345 -6.37 -6.20 -4.07
CA VAL A 345 -7.14 -6.75 -5.21
C VAL A 345 -6.78 -6.04 -6.52
N LYS A 346 -6.65 -4.71 -6.50
CA LYS A 346 -6.17 -3.91 -7.63
C LYS A 346 -4.85 -4.46 -8.17
N ASN A 347 -3.90 -4.74 -7.29
CA ASN A 347 -2.57 -5.22 -7.67
C ASN A 347 -2.61 -6.65 -8.25
N LEU A 348 -3.42 -7.53 -7.67
CA LEU A 348 -3.61 -8.88 -8.22
C LEU A 348 -4.18 -8.84 -9.65
N LEU A 349 -5.03 -7.86 -9.95
CA LEU A 349 -5.70 -7.73 -11.25
C LEU A 349 -4.99 -6.82 -12.24
N GLY A 350 -3.97 -6.05 -11.79
CA GLY A 350 -3.26 -5.08 -12.61
C GLY A 350 -4.08 -3.82 -12.94
N LEU A 351 -5.01 -3.45 -12.07
CA LEU A 351 -5.79 -2.20 -12.21
C LEU A 351 -4.91 -0.98 -11.90
N ASP A 352 -5.32 0.19 -12.38
CA ASP A 352 -4.51 1.42 -12.31
C ASP A 352 -4.67 2.14 -10.96
N PHE A 353 -5.88 2.16 -10.38
CA PHE A 353 -6.14 2.87 -9.12
C PHE A 353 -7.20 2.21 -8.26
N THR A 354 -7.26 2.60 -7.00
CA THR A 354 -8.36 2.25 -6.09
C THR A 354 -8.67 3.40 -5.14
N LEU A 355 -9.94 3.54 -4.81
CA LEU A 355 -10.47 4.49 -3.86
C LEU A 355 -11.38 3.76 -2.87
N GLY A 356 -11.24 4.06 -1.59
CA GLY A 356 -12.00 3.41 -0.53
C GLY A 356 -11.77 4.04 0.83
N ASN A 357 -12.43 3.50 1.85
CA ASN A 357 -12.24 3.92 3.22
C ASN A 357 -10.87 3.51 3.75
N GLU A 358 -10.26 4.28 4.65
CA GLU A 358 -8.99 3.91 5.26
C GLU A 358 -9.20 3.33 6.66
N LEU A 359 -8.97 2.03 6.79
CA LEU A 359 -8.86 1.39 8.10
C LEU A 359 -7.52 1.79 8.73
N GLU A 360 -7.59 2.33 9.95
CA GLU A 360 -6.38 2.74 10.66
C GLU A 360 -5.65 1.54 11.27
N PHE A 361 -4.32 1.56 11.12
CA PHE A 361 -3.44 0.55 11.71
C PHE A 361 -2.40 1.19 12.61
N GLN A 362 -2.22 0.64 13.80
CA GLN A 362 -1.11 0.96 14.67
C GLN A 362 -0.25 -0.29 14.87
N LYS A 363 1.04 -0.21 14.55
CA LYS A 363 1.95 -1.37 14.60
C LYS A 363 1.40 -2.58 13.85
N SER A 364 0.74 -2.31 12.71
CA SER A 364 0.12 -3.32 11.85
C SER A 364 -1.07 -4.09 12.44
N ILE A 365 -1.63 -3.59 13.50
CA ILE A 365 -2.86 -4.07 14.10
C ILE A 365 -3.94 -3.02 13.83
N ALA A 366 -5.09 -3.43 13.34
CA ALA A 366 -6.24 -2.56 13.11
C ALA A 366 -6.70 -1.96 14.45
N THR A 367 -6.85 -0.63 14.49
CA THR A 367 -7.31 0.08 15.69
C THR A 367 -8.83 0.02 15.87
N GLY A 368 -9.56 -0.40 14.83
CA GLY A 368 -11.01 -0.32 14.78
C GLY A 368 -11.53 1.05 14.32
N GLU A 369 -10.66 2.03 14.15
CA GLU A 369 -11.02 3.33 13.60
C GLU A 369 -10.89 3.34 12.07
N VAL A 370 -11.73 4.14 11.41
CA VAL A 370 -11.76 4.29 9.96
C VAL A 370 -11.86 5.74 9.56
N ARG A 371 -11.02 6.16 8.62
CA ARG A 371 -11.12 7.46 7.98
C ARG A 371 -11.96 7.31 6.72
N ILE A 372 -13.07 8.04 6.67
CA ILE A 372 -13.97 8.05 5.53
C ILE A 372 -13.62 9.27 4.69
N PRO A 373 -13.21 9.11 3.42
CA PRO A 373 -12.88 10.22 2.55
C PRO A 373 -14.03 11.23 2.44
N SER A 374 -13.72 12.53 2.60
CA SER A 374 -14.72 13.59 2.54
C SER A 374 -15.47 13.64 1.21
N GLN A 375 -14.86 13.15 0.13
CA GLN A 375 -15.45 13.04 -1.19
C GLN A 375 -16.54 11.97 -1.30
N LEU A 376 -16.63 11.04 -0.35
CA LEU A 376 -17.80 10.18 -0.23
C LEU A 376 -18.98 10.92 0.39
N LEU A 377 -18.73 12.00 1.14
CA LEU A 377 -19.75 12.77 1.81
C LEU A 377 -20.44 13.74 0.84
N LYS A 378 -21.70 14.01 1.11
CA LYS A 378 -22.49 14.99 0.35
C LYS A 378 -21.87 16.38 0.45
N ASP A 379 -21.66 17.02 -0.68
CA ASP A 379 -21.25 18.42 -0.79
C ASP A 379 -22.18 19.20 -1.73
N ARG A 380 -21.88 20.47 -1.97
CA ARG A 380 -22.66 21.34 -2.87
C ARG A 380 -22.64 20.92 -4.35
N PHE A 381 -21.76 20.03 -4.74
CA PHE A 381 -21.62 19.52 -6.11
C PHE A 381 -22.22 18.12 -6.29
N SER A 382 -22.62 17.48 -5.19
CA SER A 382 -23.20 16.14 -5.22
C SER A 382 -24.50 16.13 -6.03
N GLN A 383 -24.62 15.17 -6.92
CA GLN A 383 -25.77 15.00 -7.80
C GLN A 383 -26.87 14.12 -7.19
N CYS A 384 -26.68 13.63 -5.98
CA CYS A 384 -27.65 12.82 -5.25
C CYS A 384 -27.87 13.35 -3.82
N GLU A 385 -28.95 12.89 -3.18
CA GLU A 385 -29.32 13.30 -1.81
C GLU A 385 -28.68 12.47 -0.71
N HIS A 386 -27.85 11.45 -1.05
CA HIS A 386 -27.23 10.60 -0.05
C HIS A 386 -26.11 11.32 0.68
N GLU A 387 -26.06 11.19 1.99
CA GLU A 387 -24.99 11.77 2.82
C GLU A 387 -23.61 11.15 2.53
N HIS A 388 -23.59 9.89 2.07
CA HIS A 388 -22.39 9.13 1.74
C HIS A 388 -22.66 8.36 0.45
N CYS A 389 -21.87 8.61 -0.62
CA CYS A 389 -22.13 8.05 -1.93
C CYS A 389 -20.88 7.91 -2.78
N LYS A 390 -20.70 6.72 -3.40
CA LYS A 390 -19.61 6.43 -4.35
C LYS A 390 -19.62 7.33 -5.59
N SER A 391 -20.79 7.87 -5.99
CA SER A 391 -20.88 8.79 -7.13
C SER A 391 -20.07 10.06 -6.94
N ASN A 392 -19.94 10.56 -5.72
CA ASN A 392 -19.15 11.75 -5.43
C ASN A 392 -17.64 11.48 -5.67
N MET A 393 -17.16 10.32 -5.23
CA MET A 393 -15.81 9.84 -5.52
C MET A 393 -15.56 9.65 -7.01
N PHE A 394 -16.52 9.05 -7.70
CA PHE A 394 -16.47 8.84 -9.13
C PHE A 394 -16.39 10.16 -9.90
N GLN A 395 -17.23 11.14 -9.55
CA GLN A 395 -17.20 12.47 -10.15
C GLN A 395 -15.87 13.18 -9.89
N TYR A 396 -15.37 13.10 -8.66
CA TYR A 396 -14.10 13.70 -8.28
C TYR A 396 -12.94 13.15 -9.13
N ILE A 397 -12.86 11.82 -9.30
CA ILE A 397 -11.76 11.22 -10.06
C ILE A 397 -11.88 11.51 -11.56
N LEU A 398 -13.08 11.50 -12.14
CA LEU A 398 -13.29 11.89 -13.53
C LEU A 398 -12.79 13.32 -13.79
N HIS A 399 -13.16 14.26 -12.91
CA HIS A 399 -12.69 15.64 -12.99
C HIS A 399 -11.16 15.73 -12.89
N ARG A 400 -10.57 14.98 -11.97
CA ARG A 400 -9.13 15.00 -11.71
C ARG A 400 -8.33 14.46 -12.89
N PHE A 401 -8.83 13.44 -13.59
CA PHE A 401 -8.22 12.90 -14.81
C PHE A 401 -8.60 13.68 -16.10
N GLY A 402 -9.51 14.64 -16.01
CA GLY A 402 -9.99 15.39 -17.16
C GLY A 402 -10.81 14.51 -18.13
N ILE A 403 -11.50 13.49 -17.60
CA ILE A 403 -12.31 12.56 -18.40
C ILE A 403 -13.77 13.00 -18.33
N SER A 404 -14.43 13.04 -19.50
CA SER A 404 -15.86 13.31 -19.59
C SER A 404 -16.65 12.15 -18.97
N THR A 405 -17.77 12.47 -18.31
CA THR A 405 -18.70 11.46 -17.83
C THR A 405 -19.16 10.54 -18.97
N ALA A 406 -19.34 11.06 -20.19
CA ALA A 406 -19.71 10.27 -21.36
C ALA A 406 -18.67 9.21 -21.77
N ASP A 407 -17.40 9.41 -21.40
CA ASP A 407 -16.29 8.51 -21.68
C ASP A 407 -15.99 7.57 -20.48
N SER A 408 -16.95 7.40 -19.59
CA SER A 408 -16.80 6.61 -18.39
C SER A 408 -17.76 5.41 -18.34
N VAL A 409 -17.29 4.34 -17.68
CA VAL A 409 -18.06 3.12 -17.41
C VAL A 409 -18.05 2.87 -15.92
N ALA A 410 -19.17 2.49 -15.34
CA ALA A 410 -19.27 2.06 -13.95
C ALA A 410 -19.95 0.69 -13.85
N VAL A 411 -19.34 -0.23 -13.09
CA VAL A 411 -19.83 -1.59 -12.88
C VAL A 411 -20.11 -1.79 -11.39
N GLY A 412 -21.34 -2.11 -11.04
CA GLY A 412 -21.78 -2.30 -9.65
C GLY A 412 -22.85 -3.35 -9.49
N ASP A 413 -23.08 -3.84 -8.26
CA ASP A 413 -24.07 -4.85 -7.93
C ASP A 413 -25.01 -4.44 -6.78
N GLY A 414 -24.61 -3.47 -5.97
CA GLY A 414 -25.25 -3.10 -4.71
C GLY A 414 -26.01 -1.78 -4.72
N GLU A 415 -26.82 -1.53 -3.68
CA GLU A 415 -27.55 -0.26 -3.51
C GLU A 415 -26.63 0.96 -3.44
N ASN A 416 -25.43 0.80 -2.92
CA ASN A 416 -24.39 1.83 -2.82
C ASN A 416 -23.78 2.21 -4.18
N ASP A 417 -24.01 1.40 -5.24
CA ASP A 417 -23.52 1.66 -6.60
C ASP A 417 -24.53 2.40 -7.48
N ILE A 418 -25.81 2.44 -7.08
CA ILE A 418 -26.92 2.99 -7.90
C ILE A 418 -26.56 4.34 -8.50
N CYS A 419 -26.08 5.28 -7.67
CA CYS A 419 -25.79 6.63 -8.14
C CYS A 419 -24.57 6.67 -9.07
N MET A 420 -23.54 5.85 -8.80
CA MET A 420 -22.37 5.75 -9.64
C MET A 420 -22.69 5.13 -11.00
N VAL A 421 -23.43 4.03 -11.01
CA VAL A 421 -23.92 3.35 -12.22
C VAL A 421 -24.80 4.28 -13.04
N LYS A 422 -25.75 5.00 -12.40
CA LYS A 422 -26.64 5.95 -13.08
C LYS A 422 -25.91 7.15 -13.68
N MET A 423 -24.82 7.58 -13.04
CA MET A 423 -24.06 8.78 -13.45
C MET A 423 -23.12 8.50 -14.61
N ALA A 424 -22.58 7.29 -14.72
CA ALA A 424 -21.62 6.94 -15.75
C ALA A 424 -22.18 7.10 -17.16
N GLY A 425 -21.31 7.34 -18.14
CA GLY A 425 -21.67 7.34 -19.56
C GLY A 425 -22.17 5.98 -20.04
N THR A 426 -21.71 4.91 -19.39
CA THR A 426 -22.25 3.55 -19.52
C THR A 426 -22.32 2.92 -18.14
N GLY A 427 -23.52 2.70 -17.64
CA GLY A 427 -23.78 2.05 -16.37
C GLY A 427 -24.06 0.58 -16.53
N ILE A 428 -23.37 -0.26 -15.78
CA ILE A 428 -23.50 -1.73 -15.85
C ILE A 428 -23.90 -2.28 -14.48
N SER A 429 -25.04 -2.98 -14.43
CA SER A 429 -25.40 -3.85 -13.33
C SER A 429 -24.82 -5.24 -13.58
N PHE A 430 -24.00 -5.74 -12.66
CA PHE A 430 -23.34 -7.03 -12.84
C PHE A 430 -23.64 -7.95 -11.64
N ASN A 431 -24.31 -9.07 -11.89
CA ASN A 431 -24.71 -10.05 -10.87
C ASN A 431 -25.46 -9.45 -9.65
N SER A 432 -26.11 -8.31 -9.82
CA SER A 432 -26.81 -7.64 -8.74
C SER A 432 -27.93 -8.50 -8.15
N THR A 433 -28.04 -8.47 -6.84
CA THR A 433 -29.14 -9.08 -6.09
C THR A 433 -30.27 -8.07 -5.82
N THR A 434 -30.06 -6.78 -6.13
CA THR A 434 -31.06 -5.72 -5.94
C THR A 434 -31.63 -5.24 -7.29
N PRO A 435 -32.95 -5.27 -7.49
CA PRO A 435 -33.57 -4.75 -8.70
C PRO A 435 -33.32 -3.25 -8.95
N LEU A 436 -32.94 -2.51 -7.91
CA LEU A 436 -32.75 -1.06 -8.01
C LEU A 436 -31.55 -0.67 -8.89
N VAL A 437 -30.47 -1.43 -8.84
CA VAL A 437 -29.30 -1.20 -9.72
C VAL A 437 -29.66 -1.54 -11.17
N ASP A 438 -30.40 -2.64 -11.39
CA ASP A 438 -30.84 -3.06 -12.73
C ASP A 438 -31.69 -1.99 -13.42
N GLN A 439 -32.54 -1.27 -12.66
CA GLN A 439 -33.43 -0.24 -13.20
C GLN A 439 -32.69 1.02 -13.68
N VAL A 440 -31.50 1.28 -13.16
CA VAL A 440 -30.72 2.50 -13.49
C VAL A 440 -29.56 2.21 -14.45
N ALA A 441 -29.22 0.94 -14.63
CA ALA A 441 -28.12 0.53 -15.50
C ALA A 441 -28.54 0.51 -16.97
N ASP A 442 -27.62 0.86 -17.85
CA ASP A 442 -27.79 0.73 -19.32
C ASP A 442 -27.74 -0.75 -19.77
N TYR A 443 -26.94 -1.55 -19.05
CA TYR A 443 -26.76 -2.98 -19.30
C TYR A 443 -26.83 -3.78 -18.01
N VAL A 444 -27.48 -4.94 -18.11
CA VAL A 444 -27.62 -5.86 -16.97
C VAL A 444 -27.03 -7.21 -17.37
N PHE A 445 -25.99 -7.63 -16.66
CA PHE A 445 -25.34 -8.91 -16.89
C PHE A 445 -25.52 -9.84 -15.68
N ARG A 446 -25.75 -11.12 -15.98
CA ARG A 446 -25.81 -12.23 -15.02
C ARG A 446 -24.86 -13.31 -15.53
N ASP A 447 -23.58 -13.16 -15.22
CA ASP A 447 -22.53 -14.03 -15.76
C ASP A 447 -21.48 -14.35 -14.70
N GLN A 448 -20.71 -15.39 -14.91
CA GLN A 448 -19.54 -15.72 -14.10
C GLN A 448 -18.24 -15.15 -14.65
N SER A 449 -18.31 -14.45 -15.78
CA SER A 449 -17.24 -13.87 -16.56
C SER A 449 -17.47 -12.38 -16.73
N LEU A 450 -16.41 -11.57 -16.65
CA LEU A 450 -16.45 -10.13 -16.92
C LEU A 450 -16.41 -9.79 -18.42
N ARG A 451 -16.30 -10.78 -19.33
CA ARG A 451 -16.25 -10.53 -20.79
C ARG A 451 -17.41 -9.70 -21.33
N PRO A 452 -18.67 -9.84 -20.87
CA PRO A 452 -19.75 -8.99 -21.34
C PRO A 452 -19.46 -7.48 -21.18
N VAL A 453 -18.66 -7.08 -20.20
CA VAL A 453 -18.23 -5.70 -20.01
C VAL A 453 -17.42 -5.19 -21.22
N LEU A 454 -16.60 -6.05 -21.85
CA LEU A 454 -15.83 -5.70 -23.07
C LEU A 454 -16.71 -5.42 -24.29
N GLU A 455 -17.91 -5.97 -24.34
CA GLU A 455 -18.82 -5.82 -25.48
C GLU A 455 -19.45 -4.43 -25.49
N VAL A 456 -19.61 -3.80 -24.33
CA VAL A 456 -20.26 -2.51 -24.15
C VAL A 456 -19.26 -1.37 -23.87
N ALA A 457 -18.09 -1.67 -23.37
CA ALA A 457 -16.97 -0.73 -23.21
C ALA A 457 -16.30 -0.47 -24.57
N ARG A 458 -16.74 0.59 -25.27
CA ARG A 458 -16.32 0.96 -26.64
C ARG A 458 -15.14 1.92 -26.67
#